data_663b2ea824be2ba25081e8170bf082b3
#
_entry.id   663b2ea824be2ba25081e8170bf082b3
#
_cell.length_a   1.000
_cell.length_b   1.000
_cell.length_c   1.000
_cell.angle_alpha   90.00
_cell.angle_beta   90.00
_cell.angle_gamma   90.00
#
_symmetry.space_group_name_H-M   'P 1'
#
loop_
_entity.id
_entity.type
_entity.pdbx_description
1 polymer ?
#
loop_
_entity_poly.entity_id
_entity_poly.type
_entity_poly.pdbx_seq_one_letter_code
_entity_poly.pdbx_strand_id
1 'polypeptide(L)'
;MKVFRKKVELQNELFCARKEGKKIGLVPTMGALHEGHASLIRRSVKDNEVTVVSVFLNPTQFNDKNDLERYPRTLEADCQLAEACGADYLFAPSVKEIYPTPDMRHFEFPPVSTVMEGARRPGHFNGVCQVVSRLFYIVKPDKAYFGEKDWQQIAVIKQLVKFINSNVQIVECPIVREADGLAMSSRNSLLTDEERAIAPAIYQALKDSVDFSQSHTVKETHDKVVEQINAVKGLEVEYFEIVDGDSLQTVDNWNACEGVVGCVTVYCGKTPIRLIDHIRYRENR
;
A
#
# COMPACT_ATOMS: atom_id res chain seq x y z
N MET A 1 -0.84 -13.62 -20.93
CA MET A 1 -1.60 -12.47 -20.34
C MET A 1 -1.96 -11.46 -21.43
N LYS A 2 -3.19 -10.85 -21.42
CA LYS A 2 -3.55 -9.75 -22.33
C LYS A 2 -3.29 -8.40 -21.66
N VAL A 3 -2.77 -7.43 -22.44
CA VAL A 3 -2.48 -6.06 -21.95
C VAL A 3 -3.47 -5.09 -22.57
N PHE A 4 -4.19 -4.34 -21.73
CA PHE A 4 -5.17 -3.33 -22.13
C PHE A 4 -4.72 -1.93 -21.78
N ARG A 5 -4.91 -1.00 -22.70
CA ARG A 5 -4.67 0.44 -22.50
C ARG A 5 -5.98 1.25 -22.49
N LYS A 6 -7.06 0.66 -22.98
CA LYS A 6 -8.40 1.25 -23.06
C LYS A 6 -9.35 0.53 -22.11
N LYS A 7 -10.07 1.32 -21.31
CA LYS A 7 -11.05 0.76 -20.36
C LYS A 7 -12.16 -0.02 -21.05
N VAL A 8 -12.61 0.43 -22.23
CA VAL A 8 -13.70 -0.23 -22.96
C VAL A 8 -13.29 -1.64 -23.42
N GLU A 9 -12.04 -1.80 -23.88
CA GLU A 9 -11.53 -3.12 -24.30
C GLU A 9 -11.48 -4.09 -23.13
N LEU A 10 -10.92 -3.64 -21.98
CA LEU A 10 -10.90 -4.45 -20.75
C LEU A 10 -12.34 -4.77 -20.28
N GLN A 11 -13.24 -3.78 -20.28
CA GLN A 11 -14.62 -3.98 -19.84
C GLN A 11 -15.37 -5.02 -20.68
N ASN A 12 -15.12 -5.08 -22.00
CA ASN A 12 -15.72 -6.09 -22.87
C ASN A 12 -15.26 -7.52 -22.51
N GLU A 13 -13.95 -7.73 -22.25
CA GLU A 13 -13.44 -9.02 -21.79
C GLU A 13 -14.03 -9.42 -20.43
N LEU A 14 -14.05 -8.47 -19.49
CA LEU A 14 -14.60 -8.72 -18.15
C LEU A 14 -16.12 -8.98 -18.17
N PHE A 15 -16.83 -8.38 -19.12
CA PHE A 15 -18.25 -8.67 -19.32
C PHE A 15 -18.48 -10.11 -19.76
N CYS A 16 -17.66 -10.62 -20.68
CA CYS A 16 -17.72 -12.02 -21.10
C CYS A 16 -17.40 -12.96 -19.93
N ALA A 17 -16.35 -12.68 -19.17
CA ALA A 17 -15.98 -13.47 -18.01
C ALA A 17 -17.13 -13.55 -16.97
N ARG A 18 -17.80 -12.43 -16.68
CA ARG A 18 -18.94 -12.42 -15.75
C ARG A 18 -20.16 -13.19 -16.29
N LYS A 19 -20.41 -13.17 -17.59
CA LYS A 19 -21.47 -14.00 -18.18
C LYS A 19 -21.22 -15.51 -17.98
N GLU A 20 -19.96 -15.89 -17.90
CA GLU A 20 -19.54 -17.26 -17.58
C GLU A 20 -19.54 -17.54 -16.06
N GLY A 21 -19.95 -16.59 -15.23
CA GLY A 21 -20.01 -16.74 -13.77
C GLY A 21 -18.65 -16.61 -13.07
N LYS A 22 -17.60 -16.17 -13.76
CA LYS A 22 -16.25 -16.06 -13.21
C LYS A 22 -16.13 -14.88 -12.22
N LYS A 23 -15.46 -15.15 -11.11
CA LYS A 23 -15.06 -14.14 -10.11
C LYS A 23 -13.83 -13.38 -10.57
N ILE A 24 -13.81 -12.09 -10.30
CA ILE A 24 -12.77 -11.18 -10.76
C ILE A 24 -12.03 -10.62 -9.55
N GLY A 25 -10.72 -10.85 -9.51
CA GLY A 25 -9.78 -10.22 -8.58
C GLY A 25 -9.11 -9.00 -9.22
N LEU A 26 -8.90 -7.95 -8.44
CA LEU A 26 -8.14 -6.76 -8.85
C LEU A 26 -6.94 -6.55 -7.93
N VAL A 27 -5.76 -6.35 -8.53
CA VAL A 27 -4.53 -5.94 -7.83
C VAL A 27 -4.15 -4.54 -8.32
N PRO A 28 -4.52 -3.47 -7.58
CA PRO A 28 -4.17 -2.10 -7.97
C PRO A 28 -2.70 -1.83 -7.67
N THR A 29 -1.93 -1.38 -8.66
CA THR A 29 -0.52 -0.99 -8.48
C THR A 29 -0.19 0.30 -9.24
N MET A 30 0.94 0.90 -8.89
CA MET A 30 1.50 2.03 -9.64
C MET A 30 2.58 1.62 -10.65
N GLY A 31 2.84 0.32 -10.80
CA GLY A 31 3.97 -0.23 -11.57
C GLY A 31 5.23 -0.38 -10.72
N ALA A 32 6.36 -0.64 -11.39
CA ALA A 32 7.62 -1.05 -10.76
C ALA A 32 7.39 -2.24 -9.79
N LEU A 33 6.81 -3.29 -10.36
CA LEU A 33 6.38 -4.46 -9.61
C LEU A 33 7.60 -5.19 -9.02
N HIS A 34 7.44 -5.70 -7.80
CA HIS A 34 8.42 -6.49 -7.06
C HIS A 34 7.71 -7.67 -6.38
N GLU A 35 8.46 -8.51 -5.66
CA GLU A 35 7.93 -9.73 -5.05
C GLU A 35 6.75 -9.46 -4.08
N GLY A 36 6.72 -8.29 -3.44
CA GLY A 36 5.55 -7.84 -2.66
C GLY A 36 4.28 -7.77 -3.51
N HIS A 37 4.35 -7.18 -4.71
CA HIS A 37 3.22 -7.15 -5.64
C HIS A 37 2.93 -8.56 -6.21
N ALA A 38 3.96 -9.35 -6.48
CA ALA A 38 3.81 -10.73 -6.95
C ALA A 38 3.02 -11.58 -5.97
N SER A 39 3.22 -11.40 -4.66
CA SER A 39 2.45 -12.09 -3.62
C SER A 39 0.95 -11.77 -3.68
N LEU A 40 0.59 -10.48 -3.93
CA LEU A 40 -0.81 -10.06 -4.13
C LEU A 40 -1.41 -10.70 -5.37
N ILE A 41 -0.66 -10.72 -6.48
CA ILE A 41 -1.11 -11.31 -7.74
C ILE A 41 -1.36 -12.81 -7.58
N ARG A 42 -0.41 -13.55 -7.02
CA ARG A 42 -0.57 -15.00 -6.76
C ARG A 42 -1.75 -15.28 -5.82
N ARG A 43 -1.98 -14.42 -4.82
CA ARG A 43 -3.14 -14.55 -3.94
C ARG A 43 -4.44 -14.31 -4.70
N SER A 44 -4.48 -13.31 -5.59
CA SER A 44 -5.65 -13.05 -6.44
C SER A 44 -5.92 -14.21 -7.40
N VAL A 45 -4.90 -14.75 -8.06
CA VAL A 45 -5.00 -15.92 -8.96
C VAL A 45 -5.52 -17.15 -8.24
N LYS A 46 -5.13 -17.35 -6.98
CA LYS A 46 -5.63 -18.47 -6.15
C LYS A 46 -7.10 -18.30 -5.79
N ASP A 47 -7.56 -17.09 -5.58
CA ASP A 47 -8.88 -16.79 -5.00
C ASP A 47 -9.95 -16.49 -6.05
N ASN A 48 -9.59 -16.30 -7.33
CA ASN A 48 -10.52 -15.90 -8.41
C ASN A 48 -10.20 -16.61 -9.72
N GLU A 49 -11.19 -16.70 -10.62
CA GLU A 49 -11.02 -17.26 -11.97
C GLU A 49 -10.39 -16.27 -12.96
N VAL A 50 -10.45 -14.97 -12.66
CA VAL A 50 -9.84 -13.91 -13.48
C VAL A 50 -9.13 -12.93 -12.57
N THR A 51 -7.86 -12.68 -12.85
CA THR A 51 -7.05 -11.68 -12.14
C THR A 51 -6.67 -10.54 -13.06
N VAL A 52 -7.02 -9.31 -12.65
CA VAL A 52 -6.64 -8.05 -13.30
C VAL A 52 -5.58 -7.35 -12.46
N VAL A 53 -4.43 -7.07 -13.04
CA VAL A 53 -3.41 -6.20 -12.44
C VAL A 53 -3.48 -4.83 -13.09
N SER A 54 -3.67 -3.75 -12.32
CA SER A 54 -3.52 -2.41 -12.89
C SER A 54 -2.11 -1.88 -12.66
N VAL A 55 -1.52 -1.30 -13.70
CA VAL A 55 -0.25 -0.57 -13.66
C VAL A 55 -0.53 0.87 -14.06
N PHE A 56 -0.74 1.73 -13.07
CA PHE A 56 -1.10 3.13 -13.30
C PHE A 56 -0.46 4.04 -12.27
N LEU A 57 0.52 4.82 -12.70
CA LEU A 57 1.14 5.86 -11.89
C LEU A 57 0.18 7.05 -11.77
N ASN A 58 -0.55 7.09 -10.65
CA ASN A 58 -1.61 8.08 -10.41
C ASN A 58 -1.05 9.43 -9.97
N PRO A 59 -1.11 10.49 -10.80
CA PRO A 59 -0.50 11.78 -10.44
C PRO A 59 -1.23 12.49 -9.28
N THR A 60 -2.54 12.21 -9.07
CA THR A 60 -3.36 12.95 -8.09
C THR A 60 -3.04 12.59 -6.64
N GLN A 61 -2.34 11.47 -6.39
CA GLN A 61 -1.93 11.05 -5.05
C GLN A 61 -0.52 11.51 -4.64
N PHE A 62 0.21 12.15 -5.56
CA PHE A 62 1.54 12.70 -5.28
C PHE A 62 1.42 14.17 -4.88
N ASN A 63 1.83 14.50 -3.67
CA ASN A 63 1.95 15.87 -3.18
C ASN A 63 3.33 16.47 -3.45
N ASP A 64 4.33 15.65 -3.78
CA ASP A 64 5.66 16.06 -4.25
C ASP A 64 5.85 15.67 -5.73
N LYS A 65 6.13 16.67 -6.57
CA LYS A 65 6.40 16.45 -8.00
C LYS A 65 7.68 15.68 -8.25
N ASN A 66 8.69 15.86 -7.40
CA ASN A 66 9.96 15.15 -7.53
C ASN A 66 9.77 13.63 -7.25
N ASP A 67 8.92 13.26 -6.28
CA ASP A 67 8.58 11.85 -6.01
C ASP A 67 7.87 11.23 -7.22
N LEU A 68 6.94 11.96 -7.84
CA LEU A 68 6.26 11.51 -9.06
C LEU A 68 7.22 11.34 -10.25
N GLU A 69 8.16 12.26 -10.44
CA GLU A 69 9.13 12.23 -11.54
C GLU A 69 10.13 11.09 -11.39
N ARG A 70 10.62 10.86 -10.16
CA ARG A 70 11.58 9.80 -9.84
C ARG A 70 10.96 8.42 -9.74
N TYR A 71 9.63 8.32 -9.64
CA TYR A 71 8.98 7.02 -9.47
C TYR A 71 9.31 6.09 -10.65
N PRO A 72 9.81 4.86 -10.40
CA PRO A 72 10.25 3.95 -11.46
C PRO A 72 9.12 3.59 -12.44
N ARG A 73 9.45 3.50 -13.72
CA ARG A 73 8.51 3.13 -14.80
C ARG A 73 9.10 1.98 -15.60
N THR A 74 8.59 0.78 -15.37
CA THR A 74 9.16 -0.49 -15.85
C THR A 74 8.08 -1.39 -16.48
N LEU A 75 7.20 -0.83 -17.31
CA LEU A 75 6.01 -1.53 -17.81
C LEU A 75 6.30 -2.91 -18.43
N GLU A 76 7.42 -3.06 -19.14
CA GLU A 76 7.78 -4.33 -19.77
C GLU A 76 8.10 -5.40 -18.70
N ALA A 77 8.93 -5.06 -17.72
CA ALA A 77 9.23 -5.94 -16.58
C ALA A 77 7.97 -6.21 -15.73
N ASP A 78 7.10 -5.21 -15.57
CA ASP A 78 5.82 -5.36 -14.87
C ASP A 78 4.92 -6.38 -15.58
N CYS A 79 4.84 -6.34 -16.91
CA CYS A 79 4.10 -7.33 -17.70
C CYS A 79 4.67 -8.73 -17.52
N GLN A 80 6.00 -8.89 -17.58
CA GLN A 80 6.67 -10.18 -17.42
C GLN A 80 6.39 -10.77 -16.02
N LEU A 81 6.51 -9.96 -14.97
CA LEU A 81 6.25 -10.41 -13.61
C LEU A 81 4.78 -10.76 -13.38
N ALA A 82 3.85 -9.95 -13.86
CA ALA A 82 2.42 -10.22 -13.73
C ALA A 82 2.02 -11.51 -14.46
N GLU A 83 2.55 -11.73 -15.67
CA GLU A 83 2.32 -12.95 -16.43
C GLU A 83 2.91 -14.19 -15.75
N ALA A 84 4.14 -14.09 -15.25
CA ALA A 84 4.79 -15.17 -14.48
C ALA A 84 4.02 -15.52 -13.19
N CYS A 85 3.29 -14.57 -12.61
CA CYS A 85 2.42 -14.81 -11.45
C CYS A 85 1.04 -15.38 -11.82
N GLY A 86 0.72 -15.50 -13.13
CA GLY A 86 -0.55 -16.07 -13.60
C GLY A 86 -1.69 -15.06 -13.78
N ALA A 87 -1.41 -13.75 -13.84
CA ALA A 87 -2.43 -12.75 -14.12
C ALA A 87 -3.02 -12.96 -15.53
N ASP A 88 -4.34 -12.80 -15.68
CA ASP A 88 -5.03 -12.90 -16.98
C ASP A 88 -4.93 -11.60 -17.77
N TYR A 89 -5.11 -10.49 -17.08
CA TYR A 89 -5.16 -9.16 -17.68
C TYR A 89 -4.26 -8.17 -16.95
N LEU A 90 -3.55 -7.34 -17.72
CA LEU A 90 -2.85 -6.17 -17.22
C LEU A 90 -3.49 -4.92 -17.83
N PHE A 91 -3.89 -3.98 -16.96
CA PHE A 91 -4.46 -2.71 -17.36
C PHE A 91 -3.47 -1.57 -17.13
N ALA A 92 -2.91 -1.05 -18.24
CA ALA A 92 -1.93 0.04 -18.22
C ALA A 92 -2.48 1.29 -18.95
N PRO A 93 -3.47 1.99 -18.36
CA PRO A 93 -4.12 3.14 -19.00
C PRO A 93 -3.24 4.38 -18.95
N SER A 94 -3.49 5.32 -19.85
CA SER A 94 -2.98 6.69 -19.75
C SER A 94 -3.73 7.50 -18.69
N VAL A 95 -3.13 8.62 -18.23
CA VAL A 95 -3.81 9.56 -17.33
C VAL A 95 -5.16 10.04 -17.94
N LYS A 96 -5.17 10.35 -19.23
CA LYS A 96 -6.39 10.78 -19.94
C LYS A 96 -7.47 9.68 -19.99
N GLU A 97 -7.09 8.40 -19.97
CA GLU A 97 -8.04 7.29 -19.96
C GLU A 97 -8.74 7.15 -18.61
N ILE A 98 -7.99 7.34 -17.51
CA ILE A 98 -8.54 7.32 -16.15
C ILE A 98 -9.26 8.64 -15.84
N TYR A 99 -8.65 9.77 -16.19
CA TYR A 99 -9.15 11.12 -15.94
C TYR A 99 -9.38 11.87 -17.26
N PRO A 100 -10.48 11.60 -18.02
CA PRO A 100 -10.81 12.34 -19.22
C PRO A 100 -11.12 13.83 -18.93
N THR A 101 -11.58 14.09 -17.72
CA THR A 101 -11.75 15.42 -17.12
C THR A 101 -11.18 15.38 -15.69
N PRO A 102 -10.78 16.54 -15.11
CA PRO A 102 -10.37 16.59 -13.70
C PRO A 102 -11.41 15.95 -12.78
N ASP A 103 -10.94 15.17 -11.82
CA ASP A 103 -11.83 14.55 -10.83
C ASP A 103 -12.07 15.52 -9.67
N MET A 104 -13.26 16.09 -9.63
CA MET A 104 -13.65 17.07 -8.61
C MET A 104 -14.23 16.43 -7.34
N ARG A 105 -14.30 15.10 -7.29
CA ARG A 105 -14.78 14.41 -6.08
C ARG A 105 -13.77 14.58 -4.96
N HIS A 106 -14.28 14.84 -3.78
CA HIS A 106 -13.49 14.94 -2.56
C HIS A 106 -13.85 13.79 -1.62
N PHE A 107 -12.84 13.05 -1.18
CA PHE A 107 -12.96 11.95 -0.27
C PHE A 107 -12.14 12.25 0.99
N GLU A 108 -12.80 12.27 2.12
CA GLU A 108 -12.17 12.44 3.43
C GLU A 108 -12.90 11.57 4.45
N PHE A 109 -12.16 10.82 5.22
CA PHE A 109 -12.67 9.84 6.19
C PHE A 109 -11.98 10.01 7.55
N PRO A 110 -12.24 11.09 8.29
CA PRO A 110 -11.66 11.25 9.62
C PRO A 110 -12.10 10.11 10.57
N PRO A 111 -11.23 9.65 11.47
CA PRO A 111 -9.82 10.04 11.63
C PRO A 111 -8.88 9.33 10.67
N VAL A 112 -9.28 8.19 10.05
CA VAL A 112 -8.36 7.30 9.32
C VAL A 112 -7.64 7.95 8.14
N SER A 113 -8.18 9.01 7.53
CA SER A 113 -7.53 9.73 6.42
C SER A 113 -6.78 10.99 6.84
N THR A 114 -6.81 11.37 8.13
CA THR A 114 -6.30 12.67 8.62
C THR A 114 -5.17 12.56 9.64
N VAL A 115 -4.81 11.36 10.06
CA VAL A 115 -3.67 11.06 10.94
C VAL A 115 -2.46 10.57 10.14
N MET A 116 -1.30 10.36 10.73
CA MET A 116 -0.10 9.76 10.14
C MET A 116 0.20 10.26 8.71
N GLU A 117 0.15 9.38 7.70
CA GLU A 117 0.36 9.73 6.28
C GLU A 117 -0.62 10.82 5.80
N GLY A 118 -1.87 10.78 6.24
CA GLY A 118 -2.87 11.78 5.87
C GLY A 118 -2.52 13.17 6.36
N ALA A 119 -2.01 13.29 7.58
CA ALA A 119 -1.53 14.55 8.15
C ALA A 119 -0.25 15.06 7.47
N ARG A 120 0.66 14.14 7.11
CA ARG A 120 1.97 14.45 6.51
C ARG A 120 1.91 14.68 4.99
N ARG A 121 0.90 14.13 4.33
CA ARG A 121 0.72 14.18 2.88
C ARG A 121 -0.67 14.71 2.50
N PRO A 122 -0.94 16.02 2.66
CA PRO A 122 -2.25 16.60 2.34
C PRO A 122 -2.70 16.25 0.91
N GLY A 123 -3.94 15.75 0.76
CA GLY A 123 -4.52 15.36 -0.53
C GLY A 123 -4.16 13.95 -1.01
N HIS A 124 -3.19 13.28 -0.39
CA HIS A 124 -2.76 11.94 -0.79
C HIS A 124 -3.92 10.93 -0.83
N PHE A 125 -4.61 10.76 0.29
CA PHE A 125 -5.71 9.79 0.36
C PHE A 125 -6.92 10.17 -0.48
N ASN A 126 -7.17 11.47 -0.70
CA ASN A 126 -8.16 11.89 -1.69
C ASN A 126 -7.79 11.37 -3.08
N GLY A 127 -6.52 11.54 -3.51
CA GLY A 127 -6.03 11.01 -4.79
C GLY A 127 -6.10 9.48 -4.87
N VAL A 128 -5.77 8.77 -3.78
CA VAL A 128 -5.92 7.31 -3.70
C VAL A 128 -7.39 6.89 -3.88
N CYS A 129 -8.31 7.54 -3.18
CA CYS A 129 -9.74 7.25 -3.29
C CYS A 129 -10.29 7.55 -4.69
N GLN A 130 -9.84 8.64 -5.32
CA GLN A 130 -10.21 8.97 -6.69
C GLN A 130 -9.82 7.85 -7.66
N VAL A 131 -8.57 7.39 -7.65
CA VAL A 131 -8.12 6.35 -8.57
C VAL A 131 -8.73 5.00 -8.26
N VAL A 132 -8.79 4.59 -7.00
CA VAL A 132 -9.31 3.27 -6.62
C VAL A 132 -10.80 3.17 -6.93
N SER A 133 -11.60 4.20 -6.65
CA SER A 133 -13.02 4.21 -7.02
C SER A 133 -13.24 4.10 -8.54
N ARG A 134 -12.36 4.72 -9.36
CA ARG A 134 -12.41 4.58 -10.83
C ARG A 134 -12.02 3.17 -11.27
N LEU A 135 -10.99 2.59 -10.69
CA LEU A 135 -10.61 1.20 -10.98
C LEU A 135 -11.72 0.23 -10.59
N PHE A 136 -12.38 0.42 -9.44
CA PHE A 136 -13.54 -0.38 -9.04
C PHE A 136 -14.70 -0.23 -10.02
N TYR A 137 -14.98 0.98 -10.51
CA TYR A 137 -16.00 1.20 -11.54
C TYR A 137 -15.66 0.53 -12.88
N ILE A 138 -14.38 0.59 -13.31
CA ILE A 138 -13.92 0.01 -14.57
C ILE A 138 -13.91 -1.53 -14.50
N VAL A 139 -13.30 -2.08 -13.46
CA VAL A 139 -13.07 -3.52 -13.31
C VAL A 139 -14.27 -4.22 -12.68
N LYS A 140 -15.00 -3.58 -11.78
CA LYS A 140 -16.08 -4.14 -10.95
C LYS A 140 -15.65 -5.47 -10.32
N PRO A 141 -14.55 -5.51 -9.54
CA PRO A 141 -14.03 -6.76 -9.02
C PRO A 141 -14.91 -7.32 -7.90
N ASP A 142 -14.87 -8.64 -7.71
CA ASP A 142 -15.43 -9.29 -6.52
C ASP A 142 -14.51 -9.08 -5.32
N LYS A 143 -13.17 -9.17 -5.55
CA LYS A 143 -12.14 -8.94 -4.53
C LYS A 143 -11.06 -7.98 -5.02
N ALA A 144 -10.54 -7.15 -4.12
CA ALA A 144 -9.39 -6.29 -4.41
C ALA A 144 -8.30 -6.47 -3.35
N TYR A 145 -7.05 -6.63 -3.79
CA TYR A 145 -5.92 -7.07 -2.97
C TYR A 145 -5.00 -5.90 -2.68
N PHE A 146 -4.71 -5.68 -1.39
CA PHE A 146 -3.83 -4.62 -0.91
C PHE A 146 -2.82 -5.15 0.08
N GLY A 147 -1.58 -4.67 -0.01
CA GLY A 147 -0.52 -5.07 0.90
C GLY A 147 -0.60 -4.33 2.23
N GLU A 148 -0.48 -5.06 3.34
CA GLU A 148 -0.50 -4.51 4.70
C GLU A 148 0.62 -3.51 4.96
N LYS A 149 1.68 -3.49 4.14
CA LYS A 149 2.73 -2.47 4.23
C LYS A 149 2.15 -1.06 4.26
N ASP A 150 1.13 -0.79 3.48
CA ASP A 150 0.41 0.48 3.41
C ASP A 150 -0.85 0.42 4.32
N TRP A 151 -0.64 0.16 5.62
CA TRP A 151 -1.68 -0.12 6.61
C TRP A 151 -2.81 0.90 6.61
N GLN A 152 -2.47 2.18 6.71
CA GLN A 152 -3.47 3.25 6.71
C GLN A 152 -4.24 3.32 5.38
N GLN A 153 -3.60 3.03 4.25
CA GLN A 153 -4.30 2.98 2.95
C GLN A 153 -5.42 1.95 2.96
N ILE A 154 -5.21 0.78 3.56
CA ILE A 154 -6.24 -0.25 3.68
C ILE A 154 -7.43 0.25 4.49
N ALA A 155 -7.18 0.90 5.64
CA ALA A 155 -8.24 1.49 6.46
C ALA A 155 -9.06 2.53 5.68
N VAL A 156 -8.40 3.42 4.93
CA VAL A 156 -9.05 4.42 4.07
C VAL A 156 -9.88 3.75 2.97
N ILE A 157 -9.35 2.71 2.32
CA ILE A 157 -10.06 2.01 1.23
C ILE A 157 -11.28 1.25 1.76
N LYS A 158 -11.22 0.68 2.96
CA LYS A 158 -12.38 0.08 3.63
C LYS A 158 -13.51 1.12 3.84
N GLN A 159 -13.16 2.37 4.21
CA GLN A 159 -14.14 3.46 4.30
C GLN A 159 -14.66 3.88 2.91
N LEU A 160 -13.78 3.94 1.90
CA LEU A 160 -14.20 4.24 0.53
C LEU A 160 -15.23 3.22 0.02
N VAL A 161 -15.00 1.92 0.23
CA VAL A 161 -15.93 0.84 -0.19
C VAL A 161 -17.32 1.05 0.42
N LYS A 162 -17.37 1.36 1.72
CA LYS A 162 -18.63 1.70 2.42
C LYS A 162 -19.29 2.95 1.83
N PHE A 163 -18.50 4.00 1.62
CA PHE A 163 -18.98 5.30 1.13
C PHE A 163 -19.58 5.22 -0.28
N ILE A 164 -18.94 4.47 -1.20
CA ILE A 164 -19.44 4.29 -2.56
C ILE A 164 -20.46 3.15 -2.69
N ASN A 165 -20.86 2.54 -1.58
CA ASN A 165 -21.79 1.41 -1.50
C ASN A 165 -21.38 0.27 -2.45
N SER A 166 -20.11 -0.12 -2.43
CA SER A 166 -19.55 -1.18 -3.25
C SER A 166 -19.57 -2.52 -2.54
N ASN A 167 -19.80 -3.60 -3.30
CA ASN A 167 -19.75 -4.98 -2.77
C ASN A 167 -18.34 -5.60 -2.87
N VAL A 168 -17.32 -4.83 -3.24
CA VAL A 168 -15.94 -5.32 -3.35
C VAL A 168 -15.42 -5.76 -1.99
N GLN A 169 -14.96 -7.01 -1.89
CA GLN A 169 -14.27 -7.50 -0.71
C GLN A 169 -12.80 -7.04 -0.75
N ILE A 170 -12.35 -6.33 0.26
CA ILE A 170 -10.94 -5.96 0.43
C ILE A 170 -10.21 -7.13 1.07
N VAL A 171 -9.15 -7.60 0.41
CA VAL A 171 -8.27 -8.67 0.89
C VAL A 171 -6.94 -8.06 1.29
N GLU A 172 -6.64 -8.12 2.57
CA GLU A 172 -5.38 -7.70 3.16
C GLU A 172 -4.35 -8.80 2.97
N CYS A 173 -3.18 -8.46 2.45
CA CYS A 173 -2.13 -9.42 2.20
C CYS A 173 -0.90 -9.07 3.04
N PRO A 174 -0.29 -10.05 3.72
CA PRO A 174 0.85 -9.82 4.59
C PRO A 174 1.99 -9.10 3.89
N ILE A 175 2.75 -8.32 4.68
CA ILE A 175 3.94 -7.65 4.20
C ILE A 175 5.00 -8.66 3.76
N VAL A 176 5.58 -8.43 2.58
CA VAL A 176 6.72 -9.21 2.09
C VAL A 176 7.99 -8.42 2.35
N ARG A 177 9.01 -9.11 2.87
CA ARG A 177 10.29 -8.51 3.24
C ARG A 177 11.43 -9.10 2.41
N GLU A 178 12.48 -8.33 2.24
CA GLU A 178 13.79 -8.80 1.78
C GLU A 178 14.39 -9.78 2.82
N ALA A 179 15.43 -10.51 2.44
CA ALA A 179 16.08 -11.49 3.31
C ALA A 179 16.63 -10.89 4.62
N ASP A 180 16.98 -9.60 4.61
CA ASP A 180 17.48 -8.84 5.76
C ASP A 180 16.35 -8.15 6.57
N GLY A 181 15.10 -8.37 6.19
CA GLY A 181 13.93 -7.85 6.88
C GLY A 181 13.37 -6.53 6.34
N LEU A 182 14.07 -5.83 5.45
CA LEU A 182 13.55 -4.58 4.87
C LEU A 182 12.22 -4.84 4.16
N ALA A 183 11.20 -4.03 4.42
CA ALA A 183 9.93 -4.11 3.72
C ALA A 183 10.12 -3.85 2.21
N MET A 184 9.60 -4.73 1.37
CA MET A 184 9.70 -4.54 -0.08
C MET A 184 8.95 -3.31 -0.55
N SER A 185 9.63 -2.48 -1.32
CA SER A 185 9.10 -1.24 -1.88
C SER A 185 9.77 -0.93 -3.22
N SER A 186 8.99 -0.38 -4.17
CA SER A 186 9.55 0.14 -5.43
C SER A 186 10.57 1.26 -5.18
N ARG A 187 10.48 1.95 -4.03
CA ARG A 187 11.46 2.98 -3.63
C ARG A 187 12.80 2.42 -3.17
N ASN A 188 12.89 1.12 -2.83
CA ASN A 188 14.16 0.51 -2.43
C ASN A 188 15.21 0.57 -3.56
N SER A 189 14.78 0.58 -4.83
CA SER A 189 15.67 0.74 -5.98
C SER A 189 16.30 2.13 -6.13
N LEU A 190 15.84 3.10 -5.35
CA LEU A 190 16.38 4.46 -5.32
C LEU A 190 17.47 4.64 -4.26
N LEU A 191 17.63 3.67 -3.36
CA LEU A 191 18.66 3.70 -2.30
C LEU A 191 20.04 3.44 -2.91
N THR A 192 21.04 4.20 -2.47
CA THR A 192 22.44 3.84 -2.68
C THR A 192 22.79 2.57 -1.92
N ASP A 193 23.93 1.94 -2.24
CA ASP A 193 24.38 0.73 -1.51
C ASP A 193 24.56 1.00 -0.02
N GLU A 194 25.04 2.18 0.36
CA GLU A 194 25.22 2.60 1.75
C GLU A 194 23.86 2.78 2.45
N GLU A 195 22.89 3.45 1.80
CA GLU A 195 21.54 3.63 2.30
C GLU A 195 20.79 2.29 2.40
N ARG A 196 20.97 1.43 1.40
CA ARG A 196 20.38 0.08 1.40
C ARG A 196 20.91 -0.79 2.56
N ALA A 197 22.19 -0.63 2.89
CA ALA A 197 22.80 -1.37 3.99
C ALA A 197 22.26 -1.00 5.39
N ILE A 198 21.85 0.26 5.59
CA ILE A 198 21.32 0.73 6.87
C ILE A 198 19.78 0.61 7.00
N ALA A 199 19.06 0.60 5.87
CA ALA A 199 17.59 0.58 5.86
C ALA A 199 16.96 -0.61 6.67
N PRO A 200 17.54 -1.82 6.74
CA PRO A 200 16.99 -2.93 7.52
C PRO A 200 16.92 -2.67 9.03
N ALA A 201 17.67 -1.69 9.54
CA ALA A 201 17.61 -1.30 10.95
C ALA A 201 16.21 -0.82 11.36
N ILE A 202 15.41 -0.32 10.41
CA ILE A 202 14.01 0.05 10.65
C ILE A 202 13.21 -1.17 11.14
N TYR A 203 13.25 -2.25 10.38
CA TYR A 203 12.54 -3.48 10.76
C TYR A 203 13.13 -4.12 12.03
N GLN A 204 14.45 -4.07 12.19
CA GLN A 204 15.08 -4.63 13.39
C GLN A 204 14.57 -3.90 14.65
N ALA A 205 14.51 -2.57 14.64
CA ALA A 205 13.96 -1.79 15.76
C ALA A 205 12.49 -2.14 16.03
N LEU A 206 11.67 -2.27 14.97
CA LEU A 206 10.27 -2.67 15.10
C LEU A 206 10.15 -4.08 15.69
N LYS A 207 10.93 -5.03 15.20
CA LYS A 207 10.90 -6.43 15.66
C LYS A 207 11.30 -6.54 17.13
N ASP A 208 12.39 -5.90 17.53
CA ASP A 208 12.88 -5.93 18.92
C ASP A 208 11.89 -5.25 19.87
N SER A 209 11.12 -4.29 19.38
CA SER A 209 10.11 -3.60 20.17
C SER A 209 8.92 -4.49 20.58
N VAL A 210 8.64 -5.57 19.84
CA VAL A 210 7.56 -6.52 20.18
C VAL A 210 7.86 -7.23 21.50
N ASP A 211 9.08 -7.76 21.66
CA ASP A 211 9.51 -8.39 22.91
C ASP A 211 9.58 -7.38 24.05
N PHE A 212 10.10 -6.18 23.76
CA PHE A 212 10.18 -5.10 24.75
C PHE A 212 8.79 -4.69 25.26
N SER A 213 7.80 -4.65 24.41
CA SER A 213 6.41 -4.29 24.74
C SER A 213 5.73 -5.22 25.75
N GLN A 214 6.31 -6.42 26.00
CA GLN A 214 5.73 -7.38 26.95
C GLN A 214 5.89 -6.92 28.42
N SER A 215 6.90 -6.08 28.72
CA SER A 215 7.23 -5.62 30.07
C SER A 215 7.28 -4.09 30.21
N HIS A 216 7.01 -3.35 29.13
CA HIS A 216 7.11 -1.89 29.11
C HIS A 216 5.82 -1.26 28.59
N THR A 217 5.60 -0.01 28.94
CA THR A 217 4.45 0.79 28.48
C THR A 217 4.51 1.08 26.98
N VAL A 218 3.38 1.49 26.42
CA VAL A 218 3.29 1.95 25.02
C VAL A 218 4.26 3.10 24.77
N LYS A 219 4.32 4.07 25.71
CA LYS A 219 5.23 5.23 25.59
C LYS A 219 6.70 4.81 25.60
N GLU A 220 7.13 3.95 26.53
CA GLU A 220 8.50 3.47 26.58
C GLU A 220 8.89 2.70 25.33
N THR A 221 7.96 1.90 24.79
CA THR A 221 8.16 1.16 23.55
C THR A 221 8.28 2.10 22.34
N HIS A 222 7.41 3.12 22.26
CA HIS A 222 7.49 4.16 21.25
C HIS A 222 8.86 4.87 21.30
N ASP A 223 9.24 5.38 22.46
CA ASP A 223 10.47 6.15 22.61
C ASP A 223 11.71 5.31 22.24
N LYS A 224 11.73 4.02 22.62
CA LYS A 224 12.79 3.09 22.26
C LYS A 224 12.92 2.88 20.75
N VAL A 225 11.81 2.69 20.02
CA VAL A 225 11.85 2.51 18.56
C VAL A 225 12.41 3.75 17.89
N VAL A 226 11.93 4.93 18.28
CA VAL A 226 12.40 6.21 17.72
C VAL A 226 13.89 6.40 18.01
N GLU A 227 14.34 6.15 19.23
CA GLU A 227 15.75 6.26 19.61
C GLU A 227 16.64 5.28 18.83
N GLN A 228 16.25 4.02 18.73
CA GLN A 228 17.01 2.99 18.00
C GLN A 228 17.17 3.32 16.52
N ILE A 229 16.11 3.78 15.86
CA ILE A 229 16.18 4.14 14.43
C ILE A 229 17.04 5.40 14.25
N ASN A 230 16.82 6.45 15.05
CA ASN A 230 17.55 7.71 14.93
C ASN A 230 19.04 7.59 15.36
N ALA A 231 19.42 6.55 16.11
CA ALA A 231 20.82 6.25 16.42
C ALA A 231 21.62 5.77 15.20
N VAL A 232 20.92 5.31 14.14
CA VAL A 232 21.56 4.89 12.90
C VAL A 232 21.80 6.10 12.01
N LYS A 233 23.06 6.44 11.79
CA LYS A 233 23.43 7.59 10.96
C LYS A 233 22.87 7.43 9.55
N GLY A 234 22.07 8.38 9.11
CA GLY A 234 21.40 8.39 7.79
C GLY A 234 19.95 7.93 7.83
N LEU A 235 19.41 7.54 9.01
CA LEU A 235 17.99 7.35 9.23
C LEU A 235 17.44 8.46 10.12
N GLU A 236 16.24 8.93 9.80
CA GLU A 236 15.49 9.93 10.57
C GLU A 236 14.00 9.57 10.61
N VAL A 237 13.46 9.32 11.80
CA VAL A 237 12.05 9.01 11.98
C VAL A 237 11.22 10.26 11.73
N GLU A 238 10.34 10.23 10.72
CA GLU A 238 9.35 11.29 10.50
C GLU A 238 8.20 11.17 11.49
N TYR A 239 7.73 9.95 11.69
CA TYR A 239 6.81 9.58 12.77
C TYR A 239 6.90 8.09 13.08
N PHE A 240 6.58 7.75 14.30
CA PHE A 240 6.21 6.40 14.71
C PHE A 240 4.98 6.53 15.60
N GLU A 241 3.89 5.84 15.24
CA GLU A 241 2.63 5.90 15.98
C GLU A 241 2.20 4.48 16.35
N ILE A 242 1.87 4.26 17.62
CA ILE A 242 1.27 3.02 18.09
C ILE A 242 -0.22 3.27 18.24
N VAL A 243 -0.99 2.56 17.42
CA VAL A 243 -2.41 2.85 17.16
C VAL A 243 -3.29 1.61 17.27
N ASP A 244 -4.57 1.84 17.49
CA ASP A 244 -5.61 0.85 17.18
C ASP A 244 -5.63 0.57 15.67
N GLY A 245 -5.56 -0.70 15.30
CA GLY A 245 -5.37 -1.11 13.90
C GLY A 245 -6.53 -0.77 12.96
N ASP A 246 -7.73 -0.55 13.49
CA ASP A 246 -8.92 -0.22 12.70
C ASP A 246 -9.21 1.28 12.65
N SER A 247 -9.22 1.93 13.82
CA SER A 247 -9.54 3.36 13.94
C SER A 247 -8.36 4.29 13.69
N LEU A 248 -7.13 3.76 13.77
CA LEU A 248 -5.87 4.48 13.67
C LEU A 248 -5.68 5.58 14.73
N GLN A 249 -6.44 5.48 15.84
CA GLN A 249 -6.25 6.36 16.98
C GLN A 249 -5.11 5.85 17.85
N THR A 250 -4.29 6.77 18.33
CA THR A 250 -3.19 6.43 19.25
C THR A 250 -3.71 5.74 20.49
N VAL A 251 -2.99 4.72 20.96
CA VAL A 251 -3.28 4.02 22.20
C VAL A 251 -2.24 4.37 23.26
N ASP A 252 -2.66 4.48 24.51
CA ASP A 252 -1.80 4.79 25.66
C ASP A 252 -1.51 3.55 26.53
N ASN A 253 -2.25 2.47 26.29
CA ASN A 253 -2.03 1.18 26.96
C ASN A 253 -2.31 0.00 26.02
N TRP A 254 -1.68 -1.15 26.27
CA TRP A 254 -1.74 -2.34 25.40
C TRP A 254 -3.11 -3.04 25.37
N ASN A 255 -3.99 -2.72 26.31
CA ASN A 255 -5.33 -3.32 26.44
C ASN A 255 -6.43 -2.36 25.97
N ALA A 256 -6.09 -1.22 25.36
CA ALA A 256 -7.06 -0.23 24.89
C ALA A 256 -7.96 -0.78 23.75
N CYS A 257 -7.44 -1.72 22.97
CA CYS A 257 -8.15 -2.36 21.86
C CYS A 257 -7.59 -3.77 21.59
N GLU A 258 -8.26 -4.53 20.73
CA GLU A 258 -7.84 -5.91 20.41
C GLU A 258 -6.61 -5.94 19.51
N GLY A 259 -6.56 -5.08 18.49
CA GLY A 259 -5.46 -5.00 17.52
C GLY A 259 -4.63 -3.74 17.67
N VAL A 260 -3.37 -3.87 18.13
CA VAL A 260 -2.45 -2.74 18.27
C VAL A 260 -1.33 -2.85 17.25
N VAL A 261 -1.13 -1.78 16.48
CA VAL A 261 -0.15 -1.72 15.39
C VAL A 261 0.75 -0.50 15.56
N GLY A 262 2.05 -0.70 15.37
CA GLY A 262 3.02 0.39 15.26
C GLY A 262 3.29 0.70 13.80
N CYS A 263 3.02 1.92 13.35
CA CYS A 263 3.27 2.40 11.99
C CYS A 263 4.40 3.42 12.00
N VAL A 264 5.38 3.25 11.11
CA VAL A 264 6.56 4.11 11.04
C VAL A 264 6.78 4.64 9.63
N THR A 265 7.26 5.87 9.56
CA THR A 265 7.88 6.44 8.38
C THR A 265 9.25 6.99 8.74
N VAL A 266 10.24 6.64 7.92
CA VAL A 266 11.64 6.99 8.12
C VAL A 266 12.19 7.60 6.84
N TYR A 267 12.88 8.71 6.95
CA TYR A 267 13.72 9.25 5.89
C TYR A 267 15.07 8.53 5.90
N CYS A 268 15.48 8.04 4.75
CA CYS A 268 16.76 7.36 4.55
C CYS A 268 17.63 8.13 3.57
N GLY A 269 18.84 8.50 3.99
CA GLY A 269 19.85 9.09 3.14
C GLY A 269 19.86 10.62 3.07
N LYS A 270 20.85 11.14 2.33
CA LYS A 270 21.06 12.59 2.14
C LYS A 270 20.02 13.22 1.21
N THR A 271 19.60 12.51 0.18
CA THR A 271 18.46 12.84 -0.65
C THR A 271 17.30 11.98 -0.17
N PRO A 272 16.59 12.40 0.87
CA PRO A 272 15.84 11.48 1.72
C PRO A 272 14.79 10.72 0.93
N ILE A 273 14.87 9.38 1.02
CA ILE A 273 13.87 8.47 0.50
C ILE A 273 12.97 8.07 1.66
N ARG A 274 11.67 8.26 1.48
CA ARG A 274 10.67 7.91 2.48
C ARG A 274 10.39 6.41 2.46
N LEU A 275 10.74 5.73 3.55
CA LEU A 275 10.48 4.32 3.78
C LEU A 275 9.39 4.17 4.83
N ILE A 276 8.40 3.33 4.57
CA ILE A 276 7.31 3.04 5.51
C ILE A 276 7.34 1.56 5.89
N ASP A 277 6.96 1.29 7.13
CA ASP A 277 6.82 -0.07 7.66
C ASP A 277 5.80 -0.09 8.80
N HIS A 278 5.42 -1.29 9.22
CA HIS A 278 4.59 -1.48 10.41
C HIS A 278 4.94 -2.77 11.14
N ILE A 279 4.48 -2.85 12.38
CA ILE A 279 4.59 -4.06 13.21
C ILE A 279 3.30 -4.25 14.02
N ARG A 280 2.85 -5.49 14.17
CA ARG A 280 1.72 -5.84 15.05
C ARG A 280 2.23 -6.14 16.45
N TYR A 281 1.70 -5.47 17.45
CA TYR A 281 1.96 -5.73 18.87
C TYR A 281 0.92 -6.67 19.48
N ARG A 282 -0.34 -6.54 19.02
CA ARG A 282 -1.45 -7.42 19.43
C ARG A 282 -2.26 -7.73 18.18
N GLU A 283 -2.70 -8.97 18.07
CA GLU A 283 -3.55 -9.41 16.96
C GLU A 283 -5.02 -9.28 17.35
N ASN A 284 -5.86 -8.89 16.39
CA ASN A 284 -7.30 -9.06 16.51
C ASN A 284 -7.57 -10.57 16.60
N ARG A 285 -8.22 -11.01 17.66
CA ARG A 285 -8.61 -12.41 17.87
C ARG A 285 -9.75 -12.82 16.95
#